data_6328e748aaf68c92c3a83885a8cf096a
#
_entry.id   6328e748aaf68c92c3a83885a8cf096a
#
_cell.length_a   1.000
_cell.length_b   1.000
_cell.length_c   1.000
_cell.angle_alpha   90.00
_cell.angle_beta   90.00
_cell.angle_gamma   90.00
#
_symmetry.space_group_name_H-M   'P 1'
#
loop_
_entity.id
_entity.type
_entity.pdbx_description
1 polymer ?
#
loop_
_entity_poly.entity_id
_entity_poly.type
_entity_poly.pdbx_seq_one_letter_code
_entity_poly.pdbx_strand_id
1 'polypeptide(L)'
;IKMLPLSFREFLDFHGYLLEEYKAPNGTMKQRAKGKDGEAYELRDLFEAYAQFGGMPALAEAELDQERANMLLDGIYSAVVVRDILERGKRKEQRAVTDALLLRKIILFLADNIGNNTSAASIGRTLVSEGLLDDGRKAKPAVQTISAYIDALLESYIFYEVKRFDIKGKDYLRTLGKYYIVDPGLRTYLLGNRGGDVGHILENIVYFELLRRGYEVAIGKVGEKEIDFIATKMNEKKYIQVTDNMNAPETRARELAPLQAVQDNYEKIVIAMDCDLISDVDGIKIVKALDFLLSEV
;
A
#
# COMPACT_ATOMS: atom_id res chain seq x y z
N ILE A 1 -4.52 11.66 -17.25
CA ILE A 1 -3.18 11.31 -16.73
C ILE A 1 -3.38 10.95 -15.27
N LYS A 2 -3.03 9.71 -14.89
CA LYS A 2 -2.94 9.34 -13.46
C LYS A 2 -1.55 9.73 -12.97
N MET A 3 -1.49 10.58 -11.96
CA MET A 3 -0.23 10.93 -11.27
C MET A 3 -0.21 10.18 -9.95
N LEU A 4 0.87 9.46 -9.70
CA LEU A 4 1.14 8.78 -8.43
C LEU A 4 2.23 9.54 -7.67
N PRO A 5 2.33 9.41 -6.35
CA PRO A 5 3.51 9.85 -5.60
C PRO A 5 4.79 9.23 -6.16
N LEU A 6 5.93 9.76 -5.80
CA LEU A 6 7.23 9.22 -6.21
C LEU A 6 7.33 7.73 -5.84
N SER A 7 7.91 6.92 -6.74
CA SER A 7 8.37 5.57 -6.42
C SER A 7 9.56 5.63 -5.46
N PHE A 8 9.95 4.49 -4.88
CA PHE A 8 11.17 4.43 -4.07
C PHE A 8 12.41 4.87 -4.87
N ARG A 9 12.52 4.48 -6.14
CA ARG A 9 13.60 4.92 -7.02
C ARG A 9 13.58 6.44 -7.24
N GLU A 10 12.42 7.00 -7.59
CA GLU A 10 12.25 8.45 -7.77
C GLU A 10 12.49 9.22 -6.47
N PHE A 11 12.12 8.66 -5.31
CA PHE A 11 12.44 9.23 -4.01
C PHE A 11 13.94 9.34 -3.79
N LEU A 12 14.72 8.31 -4.12
CA LEU A 12 16.18 8.36 -4.05
C LEU A 12 16.74 9.46 -4.96
N ASP A 13 16.29 9.52 -6.21
CA ASP A 13 16.72 10.52 -7.18
C ASP A 13 16.40 11.95 -6.72
N PHE A 14 15.17 12.18 -6.21
CA PHE A 14 14.74 13.49 -5.70
C PHE A 14 15.57 13.96 -4.50
N HIS A 15 15.92 13.06 -3.60
CA HIS A 15 16.81 13.38 -2.47
C HIS A 15 18.29 13.45 -2.86
N GLY A 16 18.62 13.07 -4.11
CA GLY A 16 19.97 13.14 -4.67
C GLY A 16 20.87 12.01 -4.24
N TYR A 17 20.27 10.85 -3.93
CA TYR A 17 20.99 9.60 -3.73
C TYR A 17 21.32 8.96 -5.09
N LEU A 18 22.57 8.55 -5.26
CA LEU A 18 23.04 7.84 -6.44
C LEU A 18 23.27 6.37 -6.11
N LEU A 19 22.63 5.48 -6.86
CA LEU A 19 22.83 4.03 -6.69
C LEU A 19 24.22 3.64 -7.16
N GLU A 20 24.95 2.88 -6.36
CA GLU A 20 26.23 2.29 -6.70
C GLU A 20 26.31 0.82 -6.31
N GLU A 21 26.99 0.03 -7.11
CA GLU A 21 27.28 -1.36 -6.78
C GLU A 21 28.61 -1.46 -6.02
N TYR A 22 28.64 -2.30 -5.00
CA TYR A 22 29.86 -2.57 -4.24
C TYR A 22 29.99 -4.04 -3.94
N LYS A 23 31.23 -4.49 -3.78
CA LYS A 23 31.54 -5.87 -3.39
C LYS A 23 31.58 -5.98 -1.87
N ALA A 24 30.64 -6.71 -1.29
CA ALA A 24 30.60 -6.96 0.13
C ALA A 24 31.78 -7.85 0.60
N PRO A 25 32.14 -7.87 1.89
CA PRO A 25 33.27 -8.68 2.40
C PRO A 25 33.16 -10.16 2.11
N ASN A 26 31.95 -10.69 1.96
CA ASN A 26 31.68 -12.08 1.58
C ASN A 26 31.80 -12.34 0.05
N GLY A 27 32.20 -11.32 -0.72
CA GLY A 27 32.40 -11.40 -2.16
C GLY A 27 31.15 -11.21 -3.01
N THR A 28 29.96 -11.05 -2.43
CA THR A 28 28.71 -10.79 -3.16
C THR A 28 28.66 -9.34 -3.63
N MET A 29 28.11 -9.09 -4.83
CA MET A 29 27.76 -7.76 -5.29
C MET A 29 26.47 -7.30 -4.59
N LYS A 30 26.51 -6.11 -4.02
CA LYS A 30 25.38 -5.45 -3.38
C LYS A 30 25.21 -4.03 -3.91
N GLN A 31 24.01 -3.50 -3.76
CA GLN A 31 23.73 -2.10 -4.05
C GLN A 31 23.62 -1.30 -2.74
N ARG A 32 24.09 -0.07 -2.80
CA ARG A 32 23.89 0.97 -1.77
C ARG A 32 23.65 2.32 -2.45
N ALA A 33 23.30 3.31 -1.67
CA ALA A 33 23.13 4.66 -2.18
C ALA A 33 24.24 5.58 -1.67
N LYS A 34 24.72 6.50 -2.51
CA LYS A 34 25.65 7.55 -2.12
C LYS A 34 24.90 8.87 -2.05
N GLY A 35 24.95 9.54 -0.91
CA GLY A 35 24.32 10.83 -0.68
C GLY A 35 25.11 12.00 -1.29
N LYS A 36 24.50 13.18 -1.34
CA LYS A 36 25.15 14.45 -1.76
C LYS A 36 26.31 14.86 -0.85
N ASP A 37 26.29 14.42 0.40
CA ASP A 37 27.37 14.57 1.38
C ASP A 37 28.59 13.68 1.11
N GLY A 38 28.46 12.75 0.14
CA GLY A 38 29.48 11.78 -0.22
C GLY A 38 29.46 10.50 0.64
N GLU A 39 28.58 10.43 1.63
CA GLU A 39 28.42 9.26 2.50
C GLU A 39 27.64 8.13 1.82
N ALA A 40 27.89 6.91 2.28
CA ALA A 40 27.20 5.72 1.80
C ALA A 40 26.07 5.33 2.75
N TYR A 41 24.90 5.06 2.17
CA TYR A 41 23.67 4.71 2.89
C TYR A 41 23.20 3.32 2.47
N GLU A 42 22.77 2.52 3.42
CA GLU A 42 22.13 1.25 3.15
C GLU A 42 20.72 1.49 2.57
N LEU A 43 20.39 0.74 1.52
CA LEU A 43 19.08 0.89 0.85
C LEU A 43 17.90 0.58 1.78
N ARG A 44 18.11 -0.26 2.79
CA ARG A 44 17.09 -0.57 3.79
C ARG A 44 16.72 0.64 4.62
N ASP A 45 17.71 1.39 5.10
CA ASP A 45 17.48 2.59 5.91
C ASP A 45 16.74 3.66 5.11
N LEU A 46 17.09 3.80 3.82
CA LEU A 46 16.41 4.72 2.92
C LEU A 46 14.99 4.25 2.56
N PHE A 47 14.75 2.95 2.49
CA PHE A 47 13.41 2.41 2.32
C PHE A 47 12.55 2.67 3.56
N GLU A 48 13.10 2.51 4.76
CA GLU A 48 12.41 2.85 6.01
C GLU A 48 12.07 4.35 6.07
N ALA A 49 12.97 5.21 5.62
CA ALA A 49 12.69 6.64 5.45
C ALA A 49 11.56 6.89 4.43
N TYR A 50 11.60 6.22 3.26
CA TYR A 50 10.52 6.31 2.28
C TYR A 50 9.17 5.81 2.82
N ALA A 51 9.17 4.71 3.57
CA ALA A 51 7.96 4.19 4.22
C ALA A 51 7.41 5.15 5.29
N GLN A 52 8.28 5.89 5.96
CA GLN A 52 7.91 6.87 6.99
C GLN A 52 7.44 8.19 6.42
N PHE A 53 8.19 8.76 5.48
CA PHE A 53 7.95 10.10 4.95
C PHE A 53 7.09 10.11 3.68
N GLY A 54 7.05 9.00 2.94
CA GLY A 54 6.29 8.89 1.71
C GLY A 54 6.99 9.43 0.47
N GLY A 55 6.25 9.43 -0.64
CA GLY A 55 6.69 9.86 -1.96
C GLY A 55 6.00 11.12 -2.47
N MET A 56 5.30 11.91 -1.63
CA MET A 56 4.74 13.18 -2.08
C MET A 56 5.87 14.14 -2.46
N PRO A 57 5.92 14.71 -3.69
CA PRO A 57 7.03 15.55 -4.14
C PRO A 57 7.34 16.74 -3.22
N ALA A 58 6.31 17.33 -2.60
CA ALA A 58 6.48 18.42 -1.65
C ALA A 58 7.29 18.03 -0.42
N LEU A 59 7.33 16.75 -0.04
CA LEU A 59 8.08 16.26 1.11
C LEU A 59 9.59 16.17 0.85
N ALA A 60 10.01 16.18 -0.42
CA ALA A 60 11.44 16.24 -0.75
C ALA A 60 12.10 17.52 -0.22
N GLU A 61 11.33 18.61 -0.07
CA GLU A 61 11.80 19.87 0.52
C GLU A 61 11.86 19.83 2.06
N ALA A 62 11.25 18.83 2.68
CA ALA A 62 11.25 18.67 4.14
C ALA A 62 12.56 18.08 4.68
N GLU A 63 13.50 17.68 3.83
CA GLU A 63 14.81 17.13 4.21
C GLU A 63 14.72 15.96 5.22
N LEU A 64 13.64 15.15 5.12
CA LEU A 64 13.31 14.05 6.04
C LEU A 64 13.13 14.49 7.51
N ASP A 65 12.76 15.75 7.73
CA ASP A 65 12.37 16.26 9.03
C ASP A 65 10.89 15.98 9.31
N GLN A 66 10.60 15.31 10.44
CA GLN A 66 9.25 14.85 10.76
C GLN A 66 8.27 16.01 11.01
N GLU A 67 8.72 17.09 11.62
CA GLU A 67 7.85 18.23 11.93
C GLU A 67 7.45 18.96 10.65
N ARG A 68 8.41 19.21 9.76
CA ARG A 68 8.17 19.80 8.43
C ARG A 68 7.29 18.89 7.57
N ALA A 69 7.56 17.58 7.56
CA ALA A 69 6.74 16.61 6.84
C ALA A 69 5.29 16.63 7.34
N ASN A 70 5.07 16.65 8.64
CA ASN A 70 3.74 16.72 9.24
C ASN A 70 3.01 18.01 8.86
N MET A 71 3.69 19.16 8.84
CA MET A 71 3.07 20.43 8.42
C MET A 71 2.61 20.40 6.95
N LEU A 72 3.44 19.85 6.06
CA LEU A 72 3.11 19.72 4.64
C LEU A 72 1.93 18.73 4.42
N LEU A 73 1.97 17.59 5.10
CA LEU A 73 0.92 16.58 5.02
C LEU A 73 -0.40 17.06 5.62
N ASP A 74 -0.38 17.87 6.69
CA ASP A 74 -1.56 18.52 7.25
C ASP A 74 -2.20 19.47 6.22
N GLY A 75 -1.39 20.25 5.52
CA GLY A 75 -1.85 21.11 4.43
C GLY A 75 -2.51 20.34 3.29
N ILE A 76 -1.90 19.24 2.85
CA ILE A 76 -2.45 18.34 1.82
C ILE A 76 -3.76 17.72 2.32
N TYR A 77 -3.75 17.14 3.51
CA TYR A 77 -4.92 16.51 4.12
C TYR A 77 -6.09 17.49 4.24
N SER A 78 -5.85 18.67 4.80
CA SER A 78 -6.88 19.69 5.00
C SER A 78 -7.42 20.24 3.68
N ALA A 79 -6.57 20.47 2.69
CA ALA A 79 -6.99 21.02 1.39
C ALA A 79 -7.75 19.99 0.56
N VAL A 80 -7.22 18.77 0.41
CA VAL A 80 -7.78 17.75 -0.48
C VAL A 80 -8.90 16.97 0.21
N VAL A 81 -8.65 16.49 1.43
CA VAL A 81 -9.58 15.59 2.10
C VAL A 81 -10.75 16.35 2.69
N VAL A 82 -10.48 17.37 3.48
CA VAL A 82 -11.55 18.06 4.23
C VAL A 82 -12.31 19.00 3.32
N ARG A 83 -11.60 19.91 2.65
CA ARG A 83 -12.26 20.95 1.85
C ARG A 83 -12.87 20.41 0.57
N ASP A 84 -12.11 19.68 -0.27
CA ASP A 84 -12.58 19.22 -1.57
C ASP A 84 -13.73 18.21 -1.44
N ILE A 85 -13.62 17.23 -0.56
CA ILE A 85 -14.64 16.20 -0.38
C ILE A 85 -15.93 16.81 0.19
N LEU A 86 -15.81 17.63 1.26
CA LEU A 86 -16.96 18.25 1.89
C LEU A 86 -17.64 19.30 0.99
N GLU A 87 -16.85 20.08 0.21
CA GLU A 87 -17.41 21.07 -0.70
C GLU A 87 -18.05 20.43 -1.94
N ARG A 88 -17.46 19.37 -2.50
CA ARG A 88 -18.05 18.61 -3.61
C ARG A 88 -19.35 17.94 -3.18
N GLY A 89 -19.41 17.40 -1.98
CA GLY A 89 -20.63 16.85 -1.40
C GLY A 89 -21.78 17.86 -1.34
N LYS A 90 -21.49 19.13 -1.05
CA LYS A 90 -22.49 20.21 -1.04
C LYS A 90 -23.00 20.62 -2.42
N ARG A 91 -22.16 20.50 -3.47
CA ARG A 91 -22.50 20.93 -4.85
C ARG A 91 -23.28 19.90 -5.66
N LYS A 92 -23.05 18.60 -5.39
CA LYS A 92 -23.82 17.52 -6.00
C LYS A 92 -24.97 17.23 -5.05
N GLU A 93 -26.22 17.49 -5.41
CA GLU A 93 -27.44 17.17 -4.63
C GLU A 93 -27.61 15.66 -4.32
N GLN A 94 -26.57 14.87 -4.53
CA GLN A 94 -26.51 13.44 -4.19
C GLN A 94 -25.84 13.27 -2.84
N ARG A 95 -26.48 12.50 -1.94
CA ARG A 95 -26.05 12.01 -0.60
C ARG A 95 -24.72 12.60 -0.12
N ALA A 96 -24.78 13.87 0.30
CA ALA A 96 -23.60 14.66 0.59
C ALA A 96 -22.79 14.06 1.75
N VAL A 97 -21.48 13.99 1.58
CA VAL A 97 -20.53 13.84 2.68
C VAL A 97 -20.56 15.13 3.48
N THR A 98 -21.32 15.15 4.57
CA THR A 98 -21.58 16.37 5.37
C THR A 98 -20.96 16.30 6.76
N ASP A 99 -20.66 15.11 7.25
CA ASP A 99 -20.14 14.88 8.59
C ASP A 99 -18.63 14.70 8.52
N ALA A 100 -17.88 15.77 8.83
CA ALA A 100 -16.43 15.78 8.85
C ALA A 100 -15.84 14.80 9.88
N LEU A 101 -16.52 14.60 11.01
CA LEU A 101 -16.05 13.68 12.05
C LEU A 101 -16.16 12.22 11.57
N LEU A 102 -17.28 11.85 10.97
CA LEU A 102 -17.46 10.51 10.39
C LEU A 102 -16.47 10.27 9.26
N LEU A 103 -16.24 11.26 8.38
CA LEU A 103 -15.25 11.18 7.32
C LEU A 103 -13.86 10.87 7.92
N ARG A 104 -13.43 11.64 8.92
CA ARG A 104 -12.13 11.43 9.57
C ARG A 104 -12.02 10.02 10.19
N LYS A 105 -13.07 9.53 10.85
CA LYS A 105 -13.08 8.18 11.43
C LYS A 105 -12.96 7.08 10.35
N ILE A 106 -13.64 7.23 9.22
CA ILE A 106 -13.52 6.29 8.09
C ILE A 106 -12.11 6.33 7.50
N ILE A 107 -11.51 7.52 7.36
CA ILE A 107 -10.13 7.68 6.88
C ILE A 107 -9.14 6.96 7.81
N LEU A 108 -9.23 7.21 9.12
CA LEU A 108 -8.36 6.56 10.10
C LEU A 108 -8.54 5.04 10.09
N PHE A 109 -9.78 4.56 9.99
CA PHE A 109 -10.05 3.13 9.89
C PHE A 109 -9.42 2.53 8.63
N LEU A 110 -9.60 3.13 7.47
CA LEU A 110 -9.02 2.63 6.22
C LEU A 110 -7.49 2.67 6.24
N ALA A 111 -6.90 3.74 6.78
CA ALA A 111 -5.45 3.86 6.93
C ALA A 111 -4.87 2.80 7.88
N ASP A 112 -5.58 2.47 8.96
CA ASP A 112 -5.18 1.43 9.92
C ASP A 112 -5.34 0.01 9.35
N ASN A 113 -6.26 -0.18 8.41
CA ASN A 113 -6.61 -1.47 7.82
C ASN A 113 -6.18 -1.62 6.35
N ILE A 114 -5.12 -0.94 5.91
CA ILE A 114 -4.59 -1.13 4.55
C ILE A 114 -4.24 -2.61 4.33
N GLY A 115 -4.52 -3.13 3.14
CA GLY A 115 -4.25 -4.53 2.82
C GLY A 115 -5.18 -5.56 3.49
N ASN A 116 -6.07 -5.13 4.40
CA ASN A 116 -7.06 -6.01 5.02
C ASN A 116 -8.39 -6.03 4.27
N ASN A 117 -9.01 -7.20 4.23
CA ASN A 117 -10.34 -7.36 3.63
C ASN A 117 -11.39 -6.54 4.40
N THR A 118 -11.99 -5.57 3.74
CA THR A 118 -12.89 -4.59 4.36
C THR A 118 -14.16 -4.40 3.55
N SER A 119 -15.25 -4.05 4.22
CA SER A 119 -16.53 -3.66 3.62
C SER A 119 -17.14 -2.48 4.38
N ALA A 120 -18.01 -1.70 3.72
CA ALA A 120 -18.76 -0.64 4.38
C ALA A 120 -19.56 -1.12 5.60
N ALA A 121 -20.06 -2.35 5.55
CA ALA A 121 -20.77 -2.97 6.66
C ALA A 121 -19.85 -3.30 7.85
N SER A 122 -18.61 -3.78 7.59
CA SER A 122 -17.62 -4.04 8.64
C SER A 122 -17.15 -2.74 9.29
N ILE A 123 -16.85 -1.71 8.51
CA ILE A 123 -16.50 -0.38 9.02
C ILE A 123 -17.58 0.13 9.99
N GLY A 124 -18.85 0.11 9.56
CA GLY A 124 -19.95 0.57 10.40
C GLY A 124 -20.11 -0.20 11.69
N ARG A 125 -19.82 -1.51 11.72
CA ARG A 125 -19.82 -2.30 12.95
C ARG A 125 -18.70 -1.89 13.89
N THR A 126 -17.48 -1.78 13.37
CA THR A 126 -16.30 -1.41 14.16
C THR A 126 -16.42 -0.01 14.75
N LEU A 127 -16.90 0.97 13.98
CA LEU A 127 -17.11 2.34 14.49
C LEU A 127 -18.09 2.40 15.67
N VAL A 128 -19.08 1.50 15.70
CA VAL A 128 -20.01 1.39 16.83
C VAL A 128 -19.40 0.63 18.01
N SER A 129 -18.79 -0.55 17.75
CA SER A 129 -18.26 -1.42 18.81
C SER A 129 -17.09 -0.78 19.58
N GLU A 130 -16.32 0.04 18.94
CA GLU A 130 -15.18 0.75 19.56
C GLU A 130 -15.57 2.12 20.16
N GLY A 131 -16.87 2.45 20.21
CA GLY A 131 -17.34 3.72 20.75
C GLY A 131 -16.87 4.96 19.98
N LEU A 132 -16.39 4.78 18.76
CA LEU A 132 -15.84 5.86 17.94
C LEU A 132 -16.92 6.86 17.47
N LEU A 133 -18.20 6.59 17.69
CA LEU A 133 -19.34 7.47 17.36
C LEU A 133 -19.88 8.23 18.56
N ASP A 134 -19.06 8.53 19.54
CA ASP A 134 -19.41 9.04 20.88
C ASP A 134 -19.85 10.53 20.92
N ASP A 135 -20.56 10.98 19.89
CA ASP A 135 -21.23 12.27 19.80
C ASP A 135 -22.71 12.22 20.22
N GLY A 136 -23.08 11.20 21.02
CA GLY A 136 -24.47 10.97 21.47
C GLY A 136 -25.35 10.24 20.45
N ARG A 137 -24.82 9.86 19.29
CA ARG A 137 -25.53 9.04 18.30
C ARG A 137 -25.49 7.58 18.70
N LYS A 138 -26.62 7.08 19.17
CA LYS A 138 -26.80 5.64 19.49
C LYS A 138 -26.99 4.77 18.23
N ALA A 139 -27.17 5.36 17.05
CA ALA A 139 -27.51 4.65 15.84
C ALA A 139 -26.26 4.46 14.93
N LYS A 140 -26.03 3.20 14.53
CA LYS A 140 -25.04 2.83 13.53
C LYS A 140 -25.30 3.60 12.21
N PRO A 141 -24.27 4.21 11.57
CA PRO A 141 -24.43 4.80 10.25
C PRO A 141 -24.95 3.77 9.25
N ALA A 142 -25.86 4.17 8.38
CA ALA A 142 -26.34 3.29 7.31
C ALA A 142 -25.17 2.86 6.40
N VAL A 143 -25.18 1.62 5.93
CA VAL A 143 -24.14 1.09 5.03
C VAL A 143 -23.99 1.97 3.79
N GLN A 144 -25.11 2.47 3.25
CA GLN A 144 -25.12 3.39 2.11
C GLN A 144 -24.42 4.72 2.40
N THR A 145 -24.49 5.20 3.64
CA THR A 145 -23.76 6.42 4.05
C THR A 145 -22.26 6.16 4.05
N ILE A 146 -21.83 5.05 4.67
CA ILE A 146 -20.40 4.69 4.69
C ILE A 146 -19.87 4.47 3.28
N SER A 147 -20.63 3.77 2.42
CA SER A 147 -20.25 3.59 1.00
C SER A 147 -20.06 4.94 0.29
N ALA A 148 -20.95 5.90 0.49
CA ALA A 148 -20.82 7.21 -0.13
C ALA A 148 -19.57 7.98 0.33
N TYR A 149 -19.14 7.79 1.59
CA TYR A 149 -17.90 8.37 2.10
C TYR A 149 -16.67 7.67 1.51
N ILE A 150 -16.71 6.33 1.37
CA ILE A 150 -15.65 5.57 0.71
C ILE A 150 -15.53 6.00 -0.76
N ASP A 151 -16.65 6.09 -1.48
CA ASP A 151 -16.68 6.51 -2.88
C ASP A 151 -16.04 7.90 -3.05
N ALA A 152 -16.34 8.84 -2.15
CA ALA A 152 -15.71 10.17 -2.17
C ALA A 152 -14.20 10.13 -1.93
N LEU A 153 -13.72 9.22 -1.07
CA LEU A 153 -12.30 9.00 -0.81
C LEU A 153 -11.59 8.36 -2.02
N LEU A 154 -12.25 7.44 -2.72
CA LEU A 154 -11.74 6.85 -3.96
C LEU A 154 -11.70 7.90 -5.10
N GLU A 155 -12.74 8.72 -5.24
CA GLU A 155 -12.79 9.84 -6.22
C GLU A 155 -11.71 10.90 -5.96
N SER A 156 -11.24 11.04 -4.71
CA SER A 156 -10.15 11.96 -4.35
C SER A 156 -8.76 11.37 -4.53
N TYR A 157 -8.65 10.09 -4.93
CA TYR A 157 -7.40 9.35 -5.09
C TYR A 157 -6.55 9.23 -3.82
N ILE A 158 -7.14 9.39 -2.64
CA ILE A 158 -6.45 9.16 -1.36
C ILE A 158 -6.38 7.66 -1.03
N PHE A 159 -7.45 6.94 -1.34
CA PHE A 159 -7.48 5.49 -1.26
C PHE A 159 -7.78 4.88 -2.63
N TYR A 160 -7.32 3.66 -2.79
CA TYR A 160 -7.56 2.82 -3.95
C TYR A 160 -8.17 1.51 -3.50
N GLU A 161 -9.31 1.15 -4.08
CA GLU A 161 -9.95 -0.15 -3.83
C GLU A 161 -9.41 -1.18 -4.79
N VAL A 162 -9.03 -2.34 -4.27
CA VAL A 162 -8.65 -3.51 -5.07
C VAL A 162 -9.65 -4.62 -4.83
N LYS A 163 -10.34 -5.01 -5.91
CA LYS A 163 -11.38 -6.03 -5.87
C LYS A 163 -10.78 -7.43 -5.85
N ARG A 164 -11.50 -8.35 -5.25
CA ARG A 164 -11.12 -9.75 -5.20
C ARG A 164 -11.59 -10.48 -6.46
N PHE A 165 -10.72 -11.34 -6.98
CA PHE A 165 -10.98 -12.18 -8.14
C PHE A 165 -10.86 -13.65 -7.75
N ASP A 166 -11.92 -14.43 -7.98
CA ASP A 166 -11.89 -15.87 -7.77
C ASP A 166 -11.20 -16.55 -8.96
N ILE A 167 -10.02 -17.11 -8.72
CA ILE A 167 -9.20 -17.74 -9.76
C ILE A 167 -9.89 -18.99 -10.34
N LYS A 168 -10.61 -19.76 -9.52
CA LYS A 168 -11.35 -20.94 -9.94
C LYS A 168 -12.65 -20.59 -10.65
N GLY A 169 -13.41 -19.65 -10.08
CA GLY A 169 -14.68 -19.18 -10.66
C GLY A 169 -14.50 -18.24 -11.84
N LYS A 170 -13.29 -17.68 -12.03
CA LYS A 170 -12.97 -16.70 -13.08
C LYS A 170 -13.88 -15.46 -13.07
N ASP A 171 -14.26 -15.00 -11.89
CA ASP A 171 -15.16 -13.85 -11.73
C ASP A 171 -14.72 -12.93 -10.55
N TYR A 172 -15.09 -11.66 -10.65
CA TYR A 172 -14.87 -10.70 -9.56
C TYR A 172 -15.90 -10.92 -8.45
N LEU A 173 -15.39 -10.95 -7.21
CA LEU A 173 -16.25 -11.04 -6.04
C LEU A 173 -16.84 -9.66 -5.70
N ARG A 174 -18.14 -9.63 -5.39
CA ARG A 174 -18.88 -8.40 -5.12
C ARG A 174 -18.74 -7.90 -3.66
N THR A 175 -18.23 -8.75 -2.80
CA THR A 175 -18.13 -8.47 -1.36
C THR A 175 -16.67 -8.50 -0.94
N LEU A 176 -16.31 -7.55 -0.08
CA LEU A 176 -14.97 -7.37 0.45
C LEU A 176 -13.95 -6.98 -0.62
N GLY A 177 -13.26 -5.91 -0.38
CA GLY A 177 -12.09 -5.45 -1.10
C GLY A 177 -10.98 -5.11 -0.12
N LYS A 178 -9.77 -4.91 -0.62
CA LYS A 178 -8.70 -4.29 0.13
C LYS A 178 -8.58 -2.83 -0.29
N TYR A 179 -8.19 -1.98 0.65
CA TYR A 179 -7.95 -0.56 0.41
C TYR A 179 -6.48 -0.26 0.65
N TYR A 180 -5.89 0.51 -0.28
CA TYR A 180 -4.51 0.97 -0.18
C TYR A 180 -4.50 2.48 -0.16
N ILE A 181 -3.66 3.06 0.70
CA ILE A 181 -3.49 4.52 0.79
C ILE A 181 -2.45 4.98 -0.23
N VAL A 182 -2.72 6.10 -0.89
CA VAL A 182 -1.90 6.62 -1.99
C VAL A 182 -0.43 6.83 -1.62
N ASP A 183 -0.17 7.16 -0.35
CA ASP A 183 1.17 7.52 0.12
C ASP A 183 1.41 7.01 1.55
N PRO A 184 2.50 6.29 1.83
CA PRO A 184 2.78 5.77 3.16
C PRO A 184 3.08 6.87 4.19
N GLY A 185 3.66 8.01 3.78
CA GLY A 185 3.88 9.15 4.66
C GLY A 185 2.58 9.79 5.13
N LEU A 186 1.56 9.85 4.26
CA LEU A 186 0.22 10.27 4.67
C LEU A 186 -0.38 9.32 5.72
N ARG A 187 -0.14 8.00 5.59
CA ARG A 187 -0.54 7.03 6.62
C ARG A 187 0.16 7.31 7.95
N THR A 188 1.47 7.53 7.90
CA THR A 188 2.28 7.84 9.09
C THR A 188 1.81 9.13 9.77
N TYR A 189 1.48 10.16 8.99
CA TYR A 189 0.90 11.40 9.51
C TYR A 189 -0.44 11.15 10.22
N LEU A 190 -1.32 10.32 9.65
CA LEU A 190 -2.66 10.05 10.20
C LEU A 190 -2.64 9.21 11.47
N LEU A 191 -1.75 8.22 11.56
CA LEU A 191 -1.76 7.20 12.61
C LEU A 191 -0.59 7.30 13.59
N GLY A 192 0.40 8.12 13.28
CA GLY A 192 1.70 8.11 13.93
C GLY A 192 2.59 6.97 13.43
N ASN A 193 3.86 7.02 13.80
CA ASN A 193 4.80 5.93 13.48
C ASN A 193 4.51 4.72 14.40
N ARG A 194 3.92 3.67 13.83
CA ARG A 194 3.61 2.42 14.52
C ARG A 194 4.56 1.35 14.04
N GLY A 195 5.54 0.98 14.87
CA GLY A 195 6.37 -0.19 14.58
C GLY A 195 5.51 -1.46 14.53
N GLY A 196 5.76 -2.32 13.53
CA GLY A 196 5.08 -3.63 13.41
C GLY A 196 4.22 -3.83 12.16
N ASP A 197 3.90 -2.76 11.42
CA ASP A 197 3.07 -2.82 10.21
C ASP A 197 3.89 -2.94 8.90
N VAL A 198 5.14 -3.35 8.99
CA VAL A 198 6.08 -3.36 7.84
C VAL A 198 5.52 -4.15 6.66
N GLY A 199 4.90 -5.30 6.91
CA GLY A 199 4.31 -6.14 5.86
C GLY A 199 3.20 -5.43 5.08
N HIS A 200 2.26 -4.78 5.77
CA HIS A 200 1.16 -4.05 5.11
C HIS A 200 1.66 -2.79 4.38
N ILE A 201 2.67 -2.10 4.92
CA ILE A 201 3.28 -0.94 4.25
C ILE A 201 4.01 -1.41 2.98
N LEU A 202 4.76 -2.51 3.05
CA LEU A 202 5.42 -3.10 1.89
C LEU A 202 4.40 -3.52 0.82
N GLU A 203 3.32 -4.21 1.23
CA GLU A 203 2.22 -4.60 0.33
C GLU A 203 1.60 -3.36 -0.37
N ASN A 204 1.36 -2.27 0.39
CA ASN A 204 0.87 -1.00 -0.15
C ASN A 204 1.84 -0.40 -1.18
N ILE A 205 3.15 -0.38 -0.89
CA ILE A 205 4.18 0.16 -1.80
C ILE A 205 4.27 -0.70 -3.07
N VAL A 206 4.26 -2.02 -2.94
CA VAL A 206 4.28 -2.96 -4.08
C VAL A 206 3.02 -2.77 -4.96
N TYR A 207 1.84 -2.57 -4.36
CA TYR A 207 0.63 -2.28 -5.11
C TYR A 207 0.80 -1.05 -6.02
N PHE A 208 1.28 0.06 -5.48
CA PHE A 208 1.49 1.28 -6.28
C PHE A 208 2.60 1.12 -7.31
N GLU A 209 3.62 0.32 -7.02
CA GLU A 209 4.65 0.01 -8.00
C GLU A 209 4.09 -0.82 -9.17
N LEU A 210 3.21 -1.78 -8.92
CA LEU A 210 2.52 -2.54 -9.97
C LEU A 210 1.65 -1.61 -10.84
N LEU A 211 0.92 -0.66 -10.24
CA LEU A 211 0.15 0.32 -11.00
C LEU A 211 1.05 1.21 -11.88
N ARG A 212 2.21 1.63 -11.36
CA ARG A 212 3.20 2.45 -12.08
C ARG A 212 3.76 1.70 -13.29
N ARG A 213 3.97 0.39 -13.14
CA ARG A 213 4.40 -0.51 -14.23
C ARG A 213 3.26 -0.81 -15.23
N GLY A 214 2.07 -0.26 -15.03
CA GLY A 214 0.93 -0.37 -15.94
C GLY A 214 0.14 -1.68 -15.80
N TYR A 215 0.26 -2.38 -14.67
CA TYR A 215 -0.58 -3.54 -14.39
C TYR A 215 -1.95 -3.12 -13.87
N GLU A 216 -2.97 -3.87 -14.29
CA GLU A 216 -4.23 -3.96 -13.57
C GLU A 216 -4.08 -4.98 -12.45
N VAL A 217 -4.53 -4.62 -11.24
CA VAL A 217 -4.29 -5.41 -10.04
C VAL A 217 -5.61 -5.84 -9.41
N ALA A 218 -5.70 -7.13 -9.05
CA ALA A 218 -6.77 -7.70 -8.27
C ALA A 218 -6.21 -8.53 -7.12
N ILE A 219 -7.01 -8.78 -6.07
CA ILE A 219 -6.67 -9.74 -5.01
C ILE A 219 -7.08 -11.14 -5.48
N GLY A 220 -6.18 -12.10 -5.39
CA GLY A 220 -6.46 -13.47 -5.81
C GLY A 220 -7.15 -14.28 -4.72
N LYS A 221 -8.24 -14.98 -5.05
CA LYS A 221 -8.83 -16.01 -4.21
C LYS A 221 -8.68 -17.38 -4.86
N VAL A 222 -8.10 -18.36 -4.13
CA VAL A 222 -7.97 -19.74 -4.56
C VAL A 222 -8.42 -20.70 -3.45
N GLY A 223 -9.67 -21.18 -3.53
CA GLY A 223 -10.30 -21.87 -2.41
C GLY A 223 -10.44 -20.93 -1.19
N GLU A 224 -9.92 -21.35 -0.05
CA GLU A 224 -9.90 -20.54 1.17
C GLU A 224 -8.63 -19.67 1.31
N LYS A 225 -7.69 -19.79 0.36
CA LYS A 225 -6.43 -19.04 0.40
C LYS A 225 -6.55 -17.75 -0.40
N GLU A 226 -5.75 -16.76 -0.01
CA GLU A 226 -5.65 -15.47 -0.68
C GLU A 226 -4.25 -15.29 -1.27
N ILE A 227 -4.18 -14.70 -2.44
CA ILE A 227 -2.95 -14.21 -3.07
C ILE A 227 -3.04 -12.71 -3.07
N ASP A 228 -2.01 -12.03 -2.58
CA ASP A 228 -2.03 -10.58 -2.40
C ASP A 228 -2.35 -9.87 -3.70
N PHE A 229 -1.70 -10.24 -4.81
CA PHE A 229 -1.96 -9.62 -6.11
C PHE A 229 -2.00 -10.60 -7.27
N ILE A 230 -2.99 -10.39 -8.12
CA ILE A 230 -3.00 -10.83 -9.52
C ILE A 230 -2.71 -9.58 -10.35
N ALA A 231 -1.54 -9.50 -10.94
CA ALA A 231 -1.13 -8.39 -11.79
C ALA A 231 -1.27 -8.78 -13.26
N THR A 232 -2.07 -8.03 -14.02
CA THR A 232 -2.38 -8.32 -15.43
C THR A 232 -2.03 -7.11 -16.29
N LYS A 233 -1.28 -7.34 -17.37
CA LYS A 233 -0.92 -6.29 -18.36
C LYS A 233 -0.85 -6.92 -19.74
N MET A 234 -1.72 -6.52 -20.66
CA MET A 234 -1.81 -7.11 -22.00
C MET A 234 -1.95 -8.64 -21.95
N ASN A 235 -0.90 -9.37 -22.38
CA ASN A 235 -0.87 -10.84 -22.39
C ASN A 235 -0.08 -11.40 -21.18
N GLU A 236 0.32 -10.57 -20.26
CA GLU A 236 1.11 -10.93 -19.09
C GLU A 236 0.20 -11.04 -17.87
N LYS A 237 0.36 -12.11 -17.11
CA LYS A 237 -0.32 -12.32 -15.84
C LYS A 237 0.67 -12.89 -14.83
N LYS A 238 0.68 -12.31 -13.63
CA LYS A 238 1.53 -12.73 -12.53
C LYS A 238 0.71 -12.90 -11.26
N TYR A 239 1.07 -13.88 -10.46
CA TYR A 239 0.57 -14.07 -9.11
C TYR A 239 1.67 -13.65 -8.14
N ILE A 240 1.36 -12.73 -7.26
CA ILE A 240 2.37 -12.09 -6.40
C ILE A 240 1.92 -12.19 -4.95
N GLN A 241 2.83 -12.69 -4.11
CA GLN A 241 2.71 -12.65 -2.66
C GLN A 241 3.75 -11.68 -2.12
N VAL A 242 3.40 -10.91 -1.10
CA VAL A 242 4.29 -9.91 -0.50
C VAL A 242 4.48 -10.22 0.98
N THR A 243 5.71 -10.26 1.43
CA THR A 243 6.02 -10.56 2.83
C THR A 243 7.25 -9.81 3.32
N ASP A 244 7.31 -9.54 4.62
CA ASP A 244 8.49 -8.97 5.23
C ASP A 244 9.66 -9.97 5.28
N ASN A 245 9.39 -11.23 5.62
CA ASN A 245 10.45 -12.20 5.86
C ASN A 245 10.10 -13.60 5.35
N MET A 246 11.05 -14.22 4.61
CA MET A 246 10.94 -15.58 4.07
C MET A 246 11.93 -16.56 4.73
N ASN A 247 12.71 -16.15 5.71
CA ASN A 247 13.79 -16.97 6.27
C ASN A 247 13.24 -18.07 7.18
N ALA A 248 12.20 -17.80 7.97
CA ALA A 248 11.57 -18.80 8.81
C ALA A 248 10.81 -19.85 7.96
N PRO A 249 11.07 -21.16 8.15
CA PRO A 249 10.43 -22.22 7.34
C PRO A 249 8.91 -22.21 7.38
N GLU A 250 8.32 -21.90 8.54
CA GLU A 250 6.86 -21.81 8.73
C GLU A 250 6.26 -20.65 7.95
N THR A 251 6.89 -19.47 8.00
CA THR A 251 6.48 -18.31 7.22
C THR A 251 6.60 -18.62 5.74
N ARG A 252 7.71 -19.20 5.31
CA ARG A 252 7.93 -19.61 3.92
C ARG A 252 6.83 -20.55 3.42
N ALA A 253 6.51 -21.59 4.18
CA ALA A 253 5.44 -22.51 3.81
C ALA A 253 4.08 -21.81 3.69
N ARG A 254 3.77 -20.89 4.58
CA ARG A 254 2.55 -20.10 4.56
C ARG A 254 2.44 -19.21 3.31
N GLU A 255 3.52 -18.49 2.98
CA GLU A 255 3.54 -17.57 1.83
C GLU A 255 3.54 -18.31 0.48
N LEU A 256 4.15 -19.48 0.40
CA LEU A 256 4.15 -20.29 -0.83
C LEU A 256 2.81 -21.01 -1.06
N ALA A 257 2.10 -21.39 -0.01
CA ALA A 257 0.91 -22.23 -0.11
C ALA A 257 -0.22 -21.67 -0.99
N PRO A 258 -0.53 -20.35 -1.05
CA PRO A 258 -1.51 -19.80 -1.98
C PRO A 258 -1.06 -19.95 -3.43
N LEU A 259 0.21 -19.66 -3.73
CA LEU A 259 0.77 -19.73 -5.08
C LEU A 259 0.87 -21.17 -5.60
N GLN A 260 1.21 -22.13 -4.73
CA GLN A 260 1.23 -23.57 -5.06
C GLN A 260 -0.18 -24.12 -5.36
N ALA A 261 -1.24 -23.52 -4.79
CA ALA A 261 -2.61 -23.91 -5.04
C ALA A 261 -3.15 -23.50 -6.42
N VAL A 262 -2.47 -22.59 -7.12
CA VAL A 262 -2.80 -22.17 -8.48
C VAL A 262 -2.24 -23.18 -9.48
N GLN A 263 -3.10 -23.73 -10.35
CA GLN A 263 -2.74 -24.81 -11.26
C GLN A 263 -2.48 -24.36 -12.71
N ASP A 264 -2.39 -23.04 -12.95
CA ASP A 264 -2.00 -22.52 -14.25
C ASP A 264 -0.49 -22.24 -14.34
N ASN A 265 -0.01 -21.93 -15.55
CA ASN A 265 1.41 -21.76 -15.86
C ASN A 265 1.87 -20.30 -15.85
N TYR A 266 1.06 -19.38 -15.32
CA TYR A 266 1.48 -17.99 -15.18
C TYR A 266 2.56 -17.84 -14.11
N GLU A 267 3.35 -16.80 -14.25
CA GLU A 267 4.46 -16.51 -13.35
C GLU A 267 3.97 -16.33 -11.91
N LYS A 268 4.67 -16.95 -10.97
CA LYS A 268 4.40 -16.89 -9.53
C LYS A 268 5.61 -16.30 -8.84
N ILE A 269 5.40 -15.27 -8.05
CA ILE A 269 6.49 -14.49 -7.44
C ILE A 269 6.16 -14.25 -5.97
N VAL A 270 7.14 -14.42 -5.11
CA VAL A 270 7.13 -13.85 -3.75
C VAL A 270 8.08 -12.67 -3.73
N ILE A 271 7.58 -11.50 -3.35
CA ILE A 271 8.37 -10.30 -3.09
C ILE A 271 8.59 -10.22 -1.58
N ALA A 272 9.83 -10.38 -1.14
CA ALA A 272 10.19 -10.40 0.27
C ALA A 272 11.21 -9.32 0.62
N MET A 273 11.04 -8.64 1.75
CA MET A 273 12.06 -7.71 2.25
C MET A 273 13.32 -8.46 2.65
N ASP A 274 13.16 -9.52 3.45
CA ASP A 274 14.24 -10.40 3.87
C ASP A 274 14.04 -11.81 3.32
N CYS A 275 14.88 -12.20 2.40
CA CYS A 275 15.03 -13.58 1.92
C CYS A 275 16.52 -13.90 1.80
N ASP A 276 16.97 -14.93 2.49
CA ASP A 276 18.31 -15.48 2.32
C ASP A 276 18.41 -16.03 0.87
N LEU A 277 19.57 -16.45 0.46
CA LEU A 277 20.00 -16.89 -0.88
C LEU A 277 19.05 -17.84 -1.66
N ILE A 278 17.75 -17.76 -1.42
CA ILE A 278 16.71 -18.56 -2.07
C ILE A 278 16.13 -17.72 -3.22
N SER A 279 16.35 -18.16 -4.44
CA SER A 279 15.85 -17.48 -5.64
C SER A 279 14.62 -18.16 -6.27
N ASP A 280 14.39 -19.44 -5.97
CA ASP A 280 13.28 -20.24 -6.53
C ASP A 280 12.90 -21.38 -5.58
N VAL A 281 11.60 -21.66 -5.47
CA VAL A 281 11.04 -22.83 -4.78
C VAL A 281 9.89 -23.38 -5.62
N ASP A 282 10.04 -24.57 -6.18
CA ASP A 282 9.01 -25.26 -6.97
C ASP A 282 8.48 -24.41 -8.15
N GLY A 283 9.36 -23.65 -8.81
CA GLY A 283 9.00 -22.74 -9.91
C GLY A 283 8.35 -21.43 -9.48
N ILE A 284 8.34 -21.13 -8.17
CA ILE A 284 7.93 -19.84 -7.61
C ILE A 284 9.19 -19.00 -7.38
N LYS A 285 9.31 -17.89 -8.08
CA LYS A 285 10.44 -16.97 -7.94
C LYS A 285 10.37 -16.22 -6.62
N ILE A 286 11.51 -16.08 -5.95
CA ILE A 286 11.64 -15.24 -4.76
C ILE A 286 12.52 -14.04 -5.12
N VAL A 287 11.97 -12.85 -4.98
CA VAL A 287 12.61 -11.59 -5.36
C VAL A 287 12.71 -10.68 -4.14
N LYS A 288 13.88 -10.06 -3.94
CA LYS A 288 14.04 -9.06 -2.89
C LYS A 288 13.20 -7.82 -3.21
N ALA A 289 12.48 -7.32 -2.23
CA ALA A 289 11.62 -6.15 -2.40
C ALA A 289 12.38 -4.92 -2.92
N LEU A 290 13.57 -4.66 -2.38
CA LEU A 290 14.39 -3.54 -2.85
C LEU A 290 14.83 -3.70 -4.30
N ASP A 291 15.23 -4.92 -4.72
CA ASP A 291 15.61 -5.19 -6.11
C ASP A 291 14.40 -5.00 -7.04
N PHE A 292 13.21 -5.45 -6.62
CA PHE A 292 11.97 -5.24 -7.35
C PHE A 292 11.65 -3.75 -7.50
N LEU A 293 11.72 -2.97 -6.42
CA LEU A 293 11.38 -1.55 -6.41
C LEU A 293 12.38 -0.66 -7.19
N LEU A 294 13.64 -1.12 -7.30
CA LEU A 294 14.71 -0.41 -8.00
C LEU A 294 14.94 -0.88 -9.44
N SER A 295 14.36 -2.02 -9.84
CA SER A 295 14.44 -2.51 -11.22
C SER A 295 13.73 -1.55 -12.18
N GLU A 296 14.27 -1.39 -13.39
CA GLU A 296 13.65 -0.58 -14.44
C GLU A 296 12.29 -1.15 -14.85
N VAL A 297 11.40 -0.23 -15.22
CA VAL A 297 10.01 -0.54 -15.66
C VAL A 297 10.01 -1.03 -17.11
#